data_848a5a948c9fb6afe2363f0310743515
#
_entry.id   848a5a948c9fb6afe2363f0310743515
#
_cell.length_a   1.000
_cell.length_b   1.000
_cell.length_c   1.000
_cell.angle_alpha   90.00
_cell.angle_beta   90.00
_cell.angle_gamma   90.00
#
_symmetry.space_group_name_H-M   'P 1'
#
loop_
_entity.id
_entity.type
_entity.pdbx_description
1 polymer ?
#
loop_
_entity_poly.entity_id
_entity_poly.type
_entity_poly.pdbx_seq_one_letter_code
_entity_poly.pdbx_strand_id
1 'polypeptide(L)'
;MVEFALPANSKVGVGKTVKAAAGAKRVKNFKVYRWNPDDGQNPRVDTYEVDLDSCGPMILDALIKIKNEIDTTLTFRRSCREGICGSCAMNIDGTNTLACLKATEDIDGDVRIYPLPHMPVVKDLVPDLTHVYAQFRSIKPWLQTESTAPPDREWSQSIAERDKLNGLWECILCFCCTTSCPSYWWNGDRYLGPAILLQAYRWIADSRDEKTGERLDQLEDPFRLYRCHTIMNCTRTCPKGLNPAKAIAEIKKLMVARR
;
A
#
# COMPACT_ATOMS: atom_id res chain seq x y z
N MET A 1 37.23 -11.79 16.25
CA MET A 1 36.11 -12.16 15.30
C MET A 1 35.01 -11.14 15.48
N VAL A 2 34.51 -10.58 14.39
CA VAL A 2 33.34 -9.68 14.44
C VAL A 2 32.12 -10.60 14.61
N GLU A 3 31.43 -10.49 15.72
CA GLU A 3 30.18 -11.23 15.97
C GLU A 3 29.04 -10.46 15.33
N PHE A 4 28.40 -11.09 14.36
CA PHE A 4 27.19 -10.51 13.72
C PHE A 4 26.00 -10.74 14.65
N ALA A 5 25.62 -9.72 15.40
CA ALA A 5 24.37 -9.73 16.15
C ALA A 5 23.22 -9.25 15.29
N LEU A 6 22.08 -9.95 15.34
CA LEU A 6 20.85 -9.48 14.68
C LEU A 6 20.36 -8.21 15.40
N PRO A 7 19.83 -7.22 14.66
CA PRO A 7 19.19 -6.06 15.27
C PRO A 7 18.08 -6.45 16.25
N ALA A 8 17.83 -5.62 17.24
CA ALA A 8 16.67 -5.78 18.12
C ALA A 8 15.40 -5.86 17.29
N ASN A 9 14.45 -6.67 17.71
CA ASN A 9 13.14 -6.90 17.04
C ASN A 9 13.22 -7.54 15.63
N SER A 10 14.38 -8.05 15.22
CA SER A 10 14.56 -8.69 13.91
C SER A 10 14.08 -10.15 13.85
N LYS A 11 13.79 -10.75 14.99
CA LYS A 11 13.34 -12.15 15.12
C LYS A 11 11.82 -12.19 15.32
N VAL A 12 11.10 -12.87 14.44
CA VAL A 12 9.68 -13.15 14.63
C VAL A 12 9.53 -14.49 15.34
N GLY A 13 9.00 -14.47 16.55
CA GLY A 13 8.78 -15.65 17.39
C GLY A 13 7.42 -16.31 17.14
N VAL A 14 7.23 -17.51 17.69
CA VAL A 14 5.94 -18.16 17.79
C VAL A 14 5.19 -17.52 18.97
N GLY A 15 3.96 -17.09 18.71
CA GLY A 15 3.11 -16.48 19.71
C GLY A 15 2.10 -17.48 20.32
N LYS A 16 1.03 -16.94 20.92
CA LYS A 16 -0.05 -17.75 21.52
C LYS A 16 -0.97 -18.31 20.44
N THR A 17 -1.65 -19.43 20.78
CA THR A 17 -2.77 -19.97 20.02
C THR A 17 -4.04 -19.78 20.82
N VAL A 18 -5.02 -19.10 20.25
CA VAL A 18 -6.35 -18.93 20.82
C VAL A 18 -7.32 -19.84 20.09
N LYS A 19 -7.88 -20.80 20.82
CA LYS A 19 -8.78 -21.82 20.28
C LYS A 19 -10.16 -21.24 20.01
N ALA A 20 -10.83 -21.77 18.98
CA ALA A 20 -12.25 -21.50 18.75
C ALA A 20 -13.11 -21.99 19.90
N ALA A 21 -14.32 -21.43 20.03
CA ALA A 21 -15.30 -21.88 21.00
C ALA A 21 -15.71 -23.36 20.79
N ALA A 22 -16.04 -24.04 21.84
CA ALA A 22 -16.54 -25.42 21.76
C ALA A 22 -17.80 -25.48 20.87
N GLY A 23 -17.79 -26.40 19.88
CA GLY A 23 -18.90 -26.56 18.93
C GLY A 23 -18.72 -25.84 17.58
N ALA A 24 -17.64 -25.09 17.38
CA ALA A 24 -17.31 -24.51 16.08
C ALA A 24 -17.12 -25.58 15.01
N LYS A 25 -17.75 -25.42 13.83
CA LYS A 25 -17.77 -26.43 12.77
C LYS A 25 -16.83 -26.12 11.62
N ARG A 26 -16.70 -24.85 11.23
CA ARG A 26 -15.86 -24.41 10.12
C ARG A 26 -14.72 -23.54 10.62
N VAL A 27 -13.75 -24.17 11.29
CA VAL A 27 -12.63 -23.45 11.90
C VAL A 27 -11.52 -23.21 10.88
N LYS A 28 -11.05 -21.97 10.80
CA LYS A 28 -9.88 -21.55 10.02
C LYS A 28 -8.87 -20.83 10.90
N ASN A 29 -7.59 -21.12 10.70
CA ASN A 29 -6.50 -20.51 11.45
C ASN A 29 -6.07 -19.21 10.81
N PHE A 30 -6.03 -18.14 11.60
CA PHE A 30 -5.46 -16.85 11.22
C PHE A 30 -4.18 -16.64 12.00
N LYS A 31 -3.04 -16.67 11.30
CA LYS A 31 -1.71 -16.43 11.81
C LYS A 31 -1.38 -14.95 11.62
N VAL A 32 -1.48 -14.18 12.69
CA VAL A 32 -1.42 -12.71 12.65
C VAL A 32 -0.13 -12.23 13.32
N TYR A 33 0.63 -11.40 12.60
CA TYR A 33 1.78 -10.71 13.15
C TYR A 33 1.36 -9.78 14.28
N ARG A 34 2.06 -9.87 15.41
CA ARG A 34 1.84 -9.07 16.61
C ARG A 34 3.13 -8.45 17.07
N TRP A 35 3.11 -7.17 17.31
CA TRP A 35 4.21 -6.44 17.89
C TRP A 35 3.72 -5.18 18.61
N ASN A 36 4.30 -4.91 19.78
CA ASN A 36 4.01 -3.72 20.55
C ASN A 36 5.33 -3.03 20.88
N PRO A 37 5.52 -1.74 20.54
CA PRO A 37 6.77 -1.03 20.85
C PRO A 37 7.02 -0.87 22.35
N ASP A 38 5.98 -0.89 23.18
CA ASP A 38 6.06 -0.59 24.61
C ASP A 38 6.53 -1.76 25.46
N ASP A 39 6.49 -3.00 24.95
CA ASP A 39 6.83 -4.19 25.73
C ASP A 39 8.30 -4.63 25.56
N GLY A 40 9.04 -4.04 24.63
CA GLY A 40 10.44 -4.34 24.35
C GLY A 40 10.71 -5.75 23.83
N GLN A 41 9.65 -6.51 23.48
CA GLN A 41 9.76 -7.89 23.03
C GLN A 41 9.92 -7.95 21.51
N ASN A 42 10.50 -9.07 21.04
CA ASN A 42 10.50 -9.37 19.61
C ASN A 42 9.07 -9.56 19.09
N PRO A 43 8.81 -9.22 17.80
CA PRO A 43 7.54 -9.55 17.19
C PRO A 43 7.28 -11.05 17.19
N ARG A 44 6.01 -11.42 17.17
CA ARG A 44 5.55 -12.81 17.18
C ARG A 44 4.40 -13.01 16.21
N VAL A 45 4.05 -14.24 15.95
CA VAL A 45 2.85 -14.60 15.19
C VAL A 45 1.89 -15.33 16.13
N ASP A 46 0.79 -14.68 16.46
CA ASP A 46 -0.31 -15.29 17.21
C ASP A 46 -1.24 -16.04 16.23
N THR A 47 -1.76 -17.19 16.65
CA THR A 47 -2.71 -17.98 15.88
C THR A 47 -4.10 -17.86 16.51
N TYR A 48 -5.09 -17.46 15.73
CA TYR A 48 -6.48 -17.36 16.14
C TYR A 48 -7.31 -18.37 15.34
N GLU A 49 -7.96 -19.30 16.02
CA GLU A 49 -8.94 -20.19 15.42
C GLU A 49 -10.29 -19.46 15.34
N VAL A 50 -10.74 -19.17 14.12
CA VAL A 50 -12.00 -18.45 13.89
C VAL A 50 -13.01 -19.38 13.24
N ASP A 51 -14.20 -19.42 13.81
CA ASP A 51 -15.34 -20.12 13.21
C ASP A 51 -15.94 -19.26 12.10
N LEU A 52 -15.83 -19.75 10.86
CA LEU A 52 -16.30 -19.06 9.67
C LEU A 52 -17.84 -19.04 9.55
N ASP A 53 -18.56 -19.93 10.24
CA ASP A 53 -20.03 -19.92 10.21
C ASP A 53 -20.61 -18.69 10.93
N SER A 54 -19.84 -18.12 11.85
CA SER A 54 -20.18 -16.89 12.59
C SER A 54 -19.35 -15.67 12.18
N CYS A 55 -18.71 -15.73 11.01
CA CYS A 55 -17.83 -14.70 10.49
C CYS A 55 -18.24 -14.29 9.07
N GLY A 56 -18.06 -13.02 8.70
CA GLY A 56 -18.22 -12.58 7.32
C GLY A 56 -17.13 -13.18 6.39
N PRO A 57 -17.33 -13.12 5.06
CA PRO A 57 -16.52 -13.86 4.10
C PRO A 57 -15.11 -13.28 3.87
N MET A 58 -14.85 -12.03 4.29
CA MET A 58 -13.61 -11.35 3.97
C MET A 58 -12.58 -11.46 5.10
N ILE A 59 -11.30 -11.38 4.76
CA ILE A 59 -10.20 -11.34 5.74
C ILE A 59 -10.40 -10.20 6.75
N LEU A 60 -10.93 -9.06 6.31
CA LEU A 60 -11.24 -7.95 7.21
C LEU A 60 -12.30 -8.31 8.25
N ASP A 61 -13.31 -9.10 7.87
CA ASP A 61 -14.36 -9.52 8.79
C ASP A 61 -13.77 -10.42 9.91
N ALA A 62 -12.87 -11.33 9.54
CA ALA A 62 -12.15 -12.15 10.51
C ALA A 62 -11.28 -11.31 11.46
N LEU A 63 -10.56 -10.30 10.95
CA LEU A 63 -9.78 -9.39 11.80
C LEU A 63 -10.66 -8.57 12.74
N ILE A 64 -11.82 -8.12 12.28
CA ILE A 64 -12.80 -7.41 13.12
C ILE A 64 -13.35 -8.34 14.21
N LYS A 65 -13.69 -9.58 13.86
CA LYS A 65 -14.16 -10.58 14.82
C LYS A 65 -13.08 -10.89 15.86
N ILE A 66 -11.83 -11.13 15.43
CA ILE A 66 -10.70 -11.33 16.35
C ILE A 66 -10.61 -10.15 17.32
N LYS A 67 -10.59 -8.92 16.81
CA LYS A 67 -10.47 -7.72 17.64
C LYS A 67 -11.62 -7.53 18.62
N ASN A 68 -12.86 -7.78 18.20
CA ASN A 68 -14.03 -7.48 19.01
C ASN A 68 -14.37 -8.57 20.04
N GLU A 69 -14.09 -9.82 19.70
CA GLU A 69 -14.59 -10.97 20.48
C GLU A 69 -13.46 -11.80 21.12
N ILE A 70 -12.24 -11.80 20.52
CA ILE A 70 -11.17 -12.73 20.91
C ILE A 70 -9.99 -12.01 21.56
N ASP A 71 -9.46 -10.96 20.89
CA ASP A 71 -8.28 -10.22 21.37
C ASP A 71 -8.39 -8.73 21.01
N THR A 72 -8.91 -7.96 21.94
CA THR A 72 -9.14 -6.51 21.78
C THR A 72 -7.87 -5.69 21.58
N THR A 73 -6.71 -6.26 21.88
CA THR A 73 -5.41 -5.59 21.73
C THR A 73 -4.90 -5.56 20.29
N LEU A 74 -5.48 -6.37 19.38
CA LEU A 74 -5.09 -6.39 17.97
C LEU A 74 -5.30 -5.02 17.32
N THR A 75 -4.26 -4.50 16.66
CA THR A 75 -4.28 -3.17 16.05
C THR A 75 -4.13 -3.24 14.53
N PHE A 76 -5.07 -2.65 13.80
CA PHE A 76 -5.05 -2.50 12.35
C PHE A 76 -5.89 -1.30 11.92
N ARG A 77 -5.64 -0.81 10.70
CA ARG A 77 -6.43 0.27 10.08
C ARG A 77 -7.56 -0.31 9.23
N ARG A 78 -8.72 0.31 9.28
CA ARG A 78 -9.85 -0.01 8.41
C ARG A 78 -10.80 1.19 8.29
N SER A 79 -11.60 1.25 7.22
CA SER A 79 -12.66 2.25 7.08
C SER A 79 -13.76 1.75 6.14
N CYS A 80 -13.64 1.96 4.82
CA CYS A 80 -14.72 1.82 3.83
C CYS A 80 -15.29 0.40 3.67
N ARG A 81 -14.50 -0.65 3.81
CA ARG A 81 -14.85 -2.07 3.60
C ARG A 81 -15.18 -2.46 2.14
N GLU A 82 -14.95 -1.58 1.18
CA GLU A 82 -15.32 -1.73 -0.23
C GLU A 82 -14.17 -1.41 -1.21
N GLY A 83 -12.92 -1.42 -0.72
CA GLY A 83 -11.74 -1.22 -1.57
C GLY A 83 -11.50 0.20 -2.05
N ILE A 84 -12.02 1.22 -1.34
CA ILE A 84 -11.92 2.64 -1.75
C ILE A 84 -10.90 3.44 -0.93
N CYS A 85 -10.81 3.21 0.38
CA CYS A 85 -9.96 4.05 1.25
C CYS A 85 -8.50 3.60 1.35
N GLY A 86 -8.15 2.39 0.96
CA GLY A 86 -6.79 1.85 1.04
C GLY A 86 -6.29 1.51 2.44
N SER A 87 -7.02 1.86 3.52
CA SER A 87 -6.51 1.80 4.89
C SER A 87 -6.26 0.39 5.41
N CYS A 88 -6.96 -0.63 4.91
CA CYS A 88 -6.77 -2.02 5.29
C CYS A 88 -5.73 -2.77 4.44
N ALA A 89 -4.79 -2.03 3.82
CA ALA A 89 -3.71 -2.63 3.06
C ALA A 89 -2.74 -3.36 3.98
N MET A 90 -2.46 -4.62 3.67
CA MET A 90 -1.54 -5.47 4.44
C MET A 90 -1.03 -6.62 3.56
N ASN A 91 -0.08 -7.39 4.05
CA ASN A 91 0.37 -8.59 3.38
C ASN A 91 -0.47 -9.77 3.85
N ILE A 92 -1.19 -10.39 2.92
CA ILE A 92 -2.06 -11.55 3.18
C ILE A 92 -1.53 -12.71 2.36
N ASP A 93 -1.08 -13.73 3.04
CA ASP A 93 -0.50 -14.95 2.45
C ASP A 93 0.55 -14.66 1.36
N GLY A 94 1.48 -13.74 1.66
CA GLY A 94 2.58 -13.35 0.76
C GLY A 94 2.21 -12.29 -0.29
N THR A 95 0.94 -11.91 -0.41
CA THR A 95 0.49 -10.90 -1.37
C THR A 95 0.05 -9.62 -0.68
N ASN A 96 0.55 -8.46 -1.13
CA ASN A 96 0.07 -7.17 -0.63
C ASN A 96 -1.27 -6.84 -1.27
N THR A 97 -2.31 -6.74 -0.46
CA THR A 97 -3.69 -6.48 -0.91
C THR A 97 -4.52 -5.81 0.17
N LEU A 98 -5.79 -5.56 -0.11
CA LEU A 98 -6.75 -5.00 0.85
C LEU A 98 -7.51 -6.12 1.55
N ALA A 99 -7.50 -6.13 2.88
CA ALA A 99 -8.20 -7.14 3.68
C ALA A 99 -9.71 -7.16 3.43
N CYS A 100 -10.31 -6.03 3.01
CA CYS A 100 -11.73 -5.95 2.68
C CYS A 100 -12.10 -6.53 1.29
N LEU A 101 -11.11 -6.82 0.44
CA LEU A 101 -11.33 -7.40 -0.90
C LEU A 101 -10.84 -8.84 -1.03
N LYS A 102 -10.07 -9.34 -0.06
CA LYS A 102 -9.57 -10.72 -0.08
C LYS A 102 -10.52 -11.62 0.69
N ALA A 103 -11.12 -12.58 0.00
CA ALA A 103 -12.00 -13.56 0.63
C ALA A 103 -11.20 -14.59 1.45
N THR A 104 -11.79 -15.08 2.52
CA THR A 104 -11.21 -16.15 3.35
C THR A 104 -11.11 -17.47 2.59
N GLU A 105 -12.03 -17.72 1.66
CA GLU A 105 -12.10 -18.92 0.83
C GLU A 105 -11.05 -18.94 -0.30
N ASP A 106 -10.49 -17.79 -0.67
CA ASP A 106 -9.41 -17.69 -1.68
C ASP A 106 -8.05 -18.21 -1.19
N ILE A 107 -7.95 -18.61 0.07
CA ILE A 107 -6.71 -19.07 0.69
C ILE A 107 -6.91 -20.47 1.23
N ASP A 108 -6.14 -21.41 0.72
CA ASP A 108 -6.11 -22.76 1.24
C ASP A 108 -5.30 -22.84 2.54
N GLY A 109 -5.81 -23.62 3.52
CA GLY A 109 -5.14 -23.81 4.82
C GLY A 109 -5.14 -22.57 5.71
N ASP A 110 -4.03 -22.31 6.37
CA ASP A 110 -3.86 -21.22 7.34
C ASP A 110 -3.67 -19.87 6.62
N VAL A 111 -4.37 -18.84 7.10
CA VAL A 111 -4.23 -17.47 6.59
C VAL A 111 -3.11 -16.77 7.35
N ARG A 112 -2.08 -16.29 6.64
CA ARG A 112 -0.96 -15.53 7.22
C ARG A 112 -1.14 -14.05 6.96
N ILE A 113 -1.11 -13.24 8.02
CA ILE A 113 -1.35 -11.80 7.93
C ILE A 113 -0.20 -11.04 8.58
N TYR A 114 0.45 -10.18 7.79
CA TYR A 114 1.55 -9.31 8.19
C TYR A 114 1.24 -7.86 7.81
N PRO A 115 1.90 -6.86 8.44
CA PRO A 115 1.84 -5.49 7.94
C PRO A 115 2.44 -5.40 6.53
N LEU A 116 2.21 -4.29 5.85
CA LEU A 116 2.89 -4.02 4.57
C LEU A 116 4.42 -4.11 4.78
N PRO A 117 5.13 -4.90 3.93
CA PRO A 117 6.56 -5.14 4.12
C PRO A 117 7.39 -3.87 3.83
N HIS A 118 8.61 -3.83 4.37
CA HIS A 118 9.59 -2.76 4.15
C HIS A 118 9.11 -1.35 4.55
N MET A 119 8.20 -1.28 5.51
CA MET A 119 7.82 -0.06 6.22
C MET A 119 8.01 -0.28 7.71
N PRO A 120 8.45 0.73 8.49
CA PRO A 120 8.47 0.63 9.95
C PRO A 120 7.07 0.29 10.46
N VAL A 121 7.00 -0.51 11.51
CA VAL A 121 5.73 -0.90 12.13
C VAL A 121 5.49 -0.01 13.35
N VAL A 122 4.32 0.60 13.44
CA VAL A 122 3.88 1.37 14.62
C VAL A 122 3.39 0.42 15.70
N LYS A 123 2.51 -0.52 15.32
CA LYS A 123 2.00 -1.59 16.20
C LYS A 123 1.29 -2.64 15.34
N ASP A 124 1.50 -3.91 15.62
CA ASP A 124 0.85 -5.05 14.95
C ASP A 124 0.82 -4.90 13.42
N LEU A 125 -0.36 -4.70 12.82
CA LEU A 125 -0.56 -4.58 11.38
C LEU A 125 -0.55 -3.12 10.87
N VAL A 126 -0.13 -2.17 11.71
CA VAL A 126 -0.10 -0.74 11.38
C VAL A 126 1.29 -0.29 10.98
N PRO A 127 1.57 -0.09 9.68
CA PRO A 127 2.83 0.49 9.23
C PRO A 127 2.87 2.01 9.44
N ASP A 128 4.08 2.56 9.60
CA ASP A 128 4.31 3.99 9.55
C ASP A 128 4.30 4.49 8.10
N LEU A 129 3.41 5.41 7.80
CA LEU A 129 3.23 5.98 6.47
C LEU A 129 3.85 7.38 6.32
N THR A 130 4.52 7.89 7.35
CA THR A 130 5.05 9.27 7.39
C THR A 130 5.98 9.53 6.21
N HIS A 131 6.92 8.62 5.94
CA HIS A 131 7.88 8.77 4.86
C HIS A 131 7.22 8.78 3.47
N VAL A 132 6.32 7.84 3.19
CA VAL A 132 5.64 7.78 1.88
C VAL A 132 4.73 8.98 1.64
N TYR A 133 4.12 9.54 2.68
CA TYR A 133 3.35 10.79 2.55
C TYR A 133 4.26 12.01 2.37
N ALA A 134 5.45 12.03 2.96
CA ALA A 134 6.44 13.06 2.67
C ALA A 134 6.88 13.00 1.19
N GLN A 135 7.12 11.80 0.65
CA GLN A 135 7.39 11.58 -0.77
C GLN A 135 6.20 12.04 -1.64
N PHE A 136 4.96 11.71 -1.26
CA PHE A 136 3.77 12.15 -1.96
C PHE A 136 3.65 13.68 -1.99
N ARG A 137 3.84 14.33 -0.84
CA ARG A 137 3.84 15.80 -0.77
C ARG A 137 4.91 16.43 -1.68
N SER A 138 6.08 15.77 -1.84
CA SER A 138 7.20 16.29 -2.62
C SER A 138 6.90 16.45 -4.11
N ILE A 139 5.92 15.72 -4.65
CA ILE A 139 5.50 15.84 -6.05
C ILE A 139 4.43 16.92 -6.27
N LYS A 140 4.06 17.66 -5.23
CA LYS A 140 3.00 18.68 -5.26
C LYS A 140 1.71 18.14 -5.90
N PRO A 141 0.99 17.20 -5.23
CA PRO A 141 -0.14 16.47 -5.81
C PRO A 141 -1.42 17.30 -5.85
N TRP A 142 -1.37 18.44 -6.49
CA TRP A 142 -2.50 19.35 -6.72
C TRP A 142 -2.30 20.07 -8.06
N LEU A 143 -3.40 20.58 -8.63
CA LEU A 143 -3.37 21.35 -9.88
C LEU A 143 -2.55 22.63 -9.67
N GLN A 144 -1.62 22.90 -10.57
CA GLN A 144 -0.79 24.11 -10.58
C GLN A 144 -1.04 24.89 -11.86
N THR A 145 -1.62 26.07 -11.72
CA THR A 145 -1.94 27.00 -12.80
C THR A 145 -1.31 28.37 -12.52
N GLU A 146 -0.85 29.06 -13.55
CA GLU A 146 -0.44 30.47 -13.51
C GLU A 146 -1.54 31.37 -14.07
N SER A 147 -2.30 30.84 -14.99
CA SER A 147 -3.43 31.55 -15.60
C SER A 147 -4.61 31.64 -14.63
N THR A 148 -5.35 32.73 -14.75
CA THR A 148 -6.58 32.94 -13.96
C THR A 148 -7.71 32.10 -14.51
N ALA A 149 -8.45 31.42 -13.65
CA ALA A 149 -9.65 30.72 -14.07
C ALA A 149 -10.66 31.67 -14.73
N PRO A 150 -11.42 31.24 -15.74
CA PRO A 150 -12.50 32.03 -16.28
C PRO A 150 -13.47 32.45 -15.18
N PRO A 151 -13.94 33.74 -15.17
CA PRO A 151 -14.72 34.27 -14.06
C PRO A 151 -16.12 33.63 -13.92
N ASP A 152 -16.61 33.00 -14.99
CA ASP A 152 -17.96 32.47 -15.13
C ASP A 152 -18.04 30.94 -15.18
N ARG A 153 -16.88 30.26 -15.16
CA ARG A 153 -16.82 28.79 -15.30
C ARG A 153 -15.54 28.21 -14.74
N GLU A 154 -15.54 26.91 -14.54
CA GLU A 154 -14.35 26.14 -14.17
C GLU A 154 -13.39 25.90 -15.35
N TRP A 155 -12.18 25.40 -15.05
CA TRP A 155 -11.24 24.95 -16.07
C TRP A 155 -11.85 23.85 -16.93
N SER A 156 -12.01 24.12 -18.22
CA SER A 156 -12.54 23.15 -19.18
C SER A 156 -11.50 22.10 -19.56
N GLN A 157 -11.96 20.88 -19.77
CA GLN A 157 -11.18 19.77 -20.26
C GLN A 157 -12.01 18.99 -21.29
N SER A 158 -11.43 18.66 -22.43
CA SER A 158 -12.10 17.82 -23.41
C SER A 158 -12.24 16.38 -22.90
N ILE A 159 -13.20 15.62 -23.45
CA ILE A 159 -13.38 14.20 -23.11
C ILE A 159 -12.08 13.42 -23.36
N ALA A 160 -11.42 13.66 -24.50
CA ALA A 160 -10.17 12.98 -24.86
C ALA A 160 -9.02 13.30 -23.92
N GLU A 161 -8.94 14.52 -23.36
CA GLU A 161 -7.96 14.89 -22.35
C GLU A 161 -8.28 14.25 -20.99
N ARG A 162 -9.57 14.25 -20.63
CA ARG A 162 -10.04 13.59 -19.42
C ARG A 162 -9.73 12.09 -19.43
N ASP A 163 -9.90 11.44 -20.58
CA ASP A 163 -9.65 10.00 -20.73
C ASP A 163 -8.18 9.61 -20.53
N LYS A 164 -7.24 10.52 -20.75
CA LYS A 164 -5.81 10.29 -20.44
C LYS A 164 -5.56 10.08 -18.95
N LEU A 165 -6.46 10.53 -18.09
CA LEU A 165 -6.36 10.38 -16.64
C LEU A 165 -6.93 9.05 -16.13
N ASN A 166 -7.64 8.29 -16.97
CA ASN A 166 -8.17 6.99 -16.61
C ASN A 166 -7.04 6.00 -16.29
N GLY A 167 -7.18 5.29 -15.18
CA GLY A 167 -6.12 4.42 -14.63
C GLY A 167 -5.05 5.17 -13.83
N LEU A 168 -5.20 6.48 -13.60
CA LEU A 168 -4.30 7.31 -12.80
C LEU A 168 -5.01 7.88 -11.56
N TRP A 169 -6.14 8.55 -11.75
CA TRP A 169 -6.87 9.21 -10.67
C TRP A 169 -7.55 8.23 -9.70
N GLU A 170 -7.79 6.98 -10.10
CA GLU A 170 -8.39 5.94 -9.26
C GLU A 170 -7.42 5.39 -8.19
N CYS A 171 -6.17 5.84 -8.19
CA CYS A 171 -5.20 5.41 -7.20
C CYS A 171 -5.59 5.89 -5.80
N ILE A 172 -5.78 4.94 -4.89
CA ILE A 172 -6.23 5.16 -3.51
C ILE A 172 -5.08 5.28 -2.49
N LEU A 173 -3.83 5.36 -2.95
CA LEU A 173 -2.64 5.47 -2.10
C LEU A 173 -2.55 4.37 -1.01
N CYS A 174 -2.94 3.15 -1.34
CA CYS A 174 -2.84 2.01 -0.42
C CYS A 174 -1.41 1.49 -0.23
N PHE A 175 -0.47 1.89 -1.11
CA PHE A 175 0.94 1.51 -1.11
C PHE A 175 1.25 0.01 -1.28
N CYS A 176 0.28 -0.84 -1.62
CA CYS A 176 0.52 -2.25 -1.96
C CYS A 176 1.60 -2.39 -3.05
N CYS A 177 1.53 -1.57 -4.10
CA CYS A 177 2.49 -1.57 -5.20
C CYS A 177 3.88 -1.09 -4.78
N THR A 178 3.97 -0.06 -3.94
CA THR A 178 5.24 0.50 -3.45
C THR A 178 5.98 -0.52 -2.58
N THR A 179 5.28 -1.15 -1.65
CA THR A 179 5.84 -2.15 -0.74
C THR A 179 6.11 -3.51 -1.40
N SER A 180 5.61 -3.76 -2.60
CA SER A 180 5.94 -4.93 -3.43
C SER A 180 7.11 -4.71 -4.38
N CYS A 181 7.67 -3.49 -4.44
CA CYS A 181 8.72 -3.13 -5.38
C CYS A 181 10.12 -3.37 -4.80
N PRO A 182 10.92 -4.33 -5.34
CA PRO A 182 12.28 -4.55 -4.86
C PRO A 182 13.16 -3.31 -4.91
N SER A 183 13.01 -2.47 -5.94
CA SER A 183 13.74 -1.20 -6.03
C SER A 183 13.42 -0.25 -4.87
N TYR A 184 12.18 -0.26 -4.37
CA TYR A 184 11.80 0.52 -3.19
C TYR A 184 12.35 -0.06 -1.90
N TRP A 185 12.43 -1.38 -1.77
CA TRP A 185 13.00 -2.03 -0.58
C TRP A 185 14.43 -1.57 -0.29
N TRP A 186 15.24 -1.41 -1.36
CA TRP A 186 16.65 -1.06 -1.25
C TRP A 186 16.95 0.44 -1.32
N ASN A 187 16.04 1.23 -1.89
CA ASN A 187 16.25 2.66 -2.14
C ASN A 187 15.03 3.50 -1.71
N GLY A 188 14.26 3.05 -0.73
CA GLY A 188 13.03 3.71 -0.28
C GLY A 188 13.26 5.11 0.30
N ASP A 189 14.48 5.42 0.72
CA ASP A 189 14.92 6.74 1.16
C ASP A 189 14.85 7.80 0.05
N ARG A 190 15.13 7.45 -1.21
CA ARG A 190 15.23 8.36 -2.35
C ARG A 190 14.29 8.01 -3.50
N TYR A 191 14.09 6.75 -3.79
CA TYR A 191 13.19 6.29 -4.85
C TYR A 191 11.73 6.54 -4.45
N LEU A 192 11.00 7.28 -5.29
CA LEU A 192 9.61 7.64 -5.00
C LEU A 192 8.64 6.45 -4.99
N GLY A 193 9.01 5.38 -5.66
CA GLY A 193 8.17 4.19 -5.74
C GLY A 193 6.98 4.30 -6.71
N PRO A 194 6.34 3.15 -7.01
CA PRO A 194 5.32 3.08 -8.04
C PRO A 194 4.08 3.94 -7.77
N ALA A 195 3.59 4.00 -6.53
CA ALA A 195 2.40 4.77 -6.20
C ALA A 195 2.61 6.27 -6.41
N ILE A 196 3.73 6.81 -5.94
CA ILE A 196 4.02 8.23 -6.03
C ILE A 196 4.32 8.64 -7.48
N LEU A 197 5.03 7.79 -8.23
CA LEU A 197 5.31 8.06 -9.66
C LEU A 197 4.03 7.98 -10.52
N LEU A 198 3.10 7.08 -10.21
CA LEU A 198 1.80 7.07 -10.87
C LEU A 198 1.04 8.37 -10.59
N GLN A 199 1.04 8.84 -9.34
CA GLN A 199 0.42 10.11 -8.97
C GLN A 199 1.14 11.31 -9.57
N ALA A 200 2.46 11.27 -9.72
CA ALA A 200 3.19 12.33 -10.44
C ALA A 200 2.75 12.41 -11.91
N TYR A 201 2.64 11.25 -12.58
CA TYR A 201 2.17 11.21 -13.97
C TYR A 201 0.73 11.70 -14.11
N ARG A 202 -0.15 11.43 -13.14
CA ARG A 202 -1.51 11.96 -13.13
C ARG A 202 -1.54 13.48 -13.30
N TRP A 203 -0.67 14.21 -12.61
CA TRP A 203 -0.59 15.67 -12.70
C TRP A 203 0.13 16.15 -13.95
N ILE A 204 1.15 15.42 -14.42
CA ILE A 204 1.84 15.69 -15.68
C ILE A 204 0.92 15.52 -16.89
N ALA A 205 0.00 14.55 -16.84
CA ALA A 205 -0.93 14.24 -17.92
C ALA A 205 -2.20 15.11 -17.91
N ASP A 206 -2.45 15.88 -16.85
CA ASP A 206 -3.61 16.76 -16.75
C ASP A 206 -3.41 18.00 -17.62
N SER A 207 -4.23 18.17 -18.65
CA SER A 207 -4.14 19.29 -19.60
C SER A 207 -4.37 20.67 -18.97
N ARG A 208 -4.90 20.71 -17.76
CA ARG A 208 -5.13 21.94 -17.00
C ARG A 208 -3.91 22.34 -16.16
N ASP A 209 -2.95 21.45 -15.97
CA ASP A 209 -1.72 21.73 -15.22
C ASP A 209 -0.68 22.41 -16.13
N GLU A 210 -0.20 23.56 -15.71
CA GLU A 210 0.72 24.38 -16.47
C GLU A 210 2.21 24.19 -16.06
N LYS A 211 2.47 23.28 -15.09
CA LYS A 211 3.80 23.05 -14.52
C LYS A 211 4.46 21.73 -14.94
N THR A 212 4.09 21.19 -16.11
CA THR A 212 4.67 19.94 -16.64
C THR A 212 6.20 19.94 -16.65
N GLY A 213 6.82 21.03 -17.12
CA GLY A 213 8.30 21.17 -17.16
C GLY A 213 8.92 21.07 -15.77
N GLU A 214 8.43 21.86 -14.81
CA GLU A 214 8.93 21.86 -13.44
C GLU A 214 8.71 20.52 -12.74
N ARG A 215 7.58 19.84 -13.01
CA ARG A 215 7.31 18.50 -12.48
C ARG A 215 8.30 17.47 -13.01
N LEU A 216 8.63 17.53 -14.29
CA LEU A 216 9.64 16.66 -14.89
C LEU A 216 11.03 16.95 -14.31
N ASP A 217 11.42 18.23 -14.14
CA ASP A 217 12.69 18.61 -13.52
C ASP A 217 12.84 18.02 -12.10
N GLN A 218 11.78 18.10 -11.30
CA GLN A 218 11.76 17.53 -9.94
C GLN A 218 11.92 16.01 -9.91
N LEU A 219 11.55 15.31 -10.99
CA LEU A 219 11.66 13.86 -11.10
C LEU A 219 12.99 13.42 -11.73
N GLU A 220 13.70 14.31 -12.46
CA GLU A 220 14.95 13.99 -13.17
C GLU A 220 16.13 13.82 -12.21
N ASP A 221 16.13 12.68 -11.53
CA ASP A 221 17.16 12.27 -10.58
C ASP A 221 17.41 10.76 -10.73
N PRO A 222 18.67 10.31 -10.69
CA PRO A 222 19.03 8.88 -10.84
C PRO A 222 18.32 7.96 -9.83
N PHE A 223 17.97 8.48 -8.67
CA PHE A 223 17.30 7.69 -7.62
C PHE A 223 15.78 7.89 -7.63
N ARG A 224 15.28 9.10 -7.82
CA ARG A 224 13.85 9.39 -7.71
C ARG A 224 13.01 8.66 -8.74
N LEU A 225 13.43 8.61 -10.01
CA LEU A 225 12.70 8.02 -11.14
C LEU A 225 13.38 6.76 -11.67
N TYR A 226 14.69 6.80 -11.90
CA TYR A 226 15.36 5.81 -12.74
C TYR A 226 15.69 4.49 -12.04
N ARG A 227 15.36 4.33 -10.75
CA ARG A 227 15.41 3.04 -10.04
C ARG A 227 14.28 2.08 -10.44
N CYS A 228 13.35 2.51 -11.27
CA CYS A 228 12.38 1.60 -11.85
C CYS A 228 13.02 0.75 -12.94
N HIS A 229 13.11 -0.56 -12.69
CA HIS A 229 13.64 -1.58 -13.61
C HIS A 229 12.54 -2.42 -14.27
N THR A 230 11.29 -1.97 -14.21
CA THR A 230 10.14 -2.61 -14.89
C THR A 230 9.93 -4.08 -14.45
N ILE A 231 10.08 -4.34 -13.14
CA ILE A 231 9.90 -5.69 -12.56
C ILE A 231 8.41 -6.13 -12.59
N MET A 232 7.47 -5.17 -12.66
CA MET A 232 6.02 -5.36 -12.80
C MET A 232 5.27 -5.86 -11.56
N ASN A 233 5.93 -6.07 -10.42
CA ASN A 233 5.23 -6.44 -9.17
C ASN A 233 4.14 -5.43 -8.80
N CYS A 234 4.40 -4.14 -9.02
CA CYS A 234 3.46 -3.05 -8.74
C CYS A 234 2.12 -3.18 -9.47
N THR A 235 2.16 -3.65 -10.72
CA THR A 235 0.95 -3.85 -11.54
C THR A 235 0.19 -5.09 -11.08
N ARG A 236 0.91 -6.18 -10.75
CA ARG A 236 0.28 -7.44 -10.33
C ARG A 236 -0.42 -7.33 -8.98
N THR A 237 0.13 -6.53 -8.06
CA THR A 237 -0.37 -6.42 -6.69
C THR A 237 -1.41 -5.31 -6.50
N CYS A 238 -1.66 -4.48 -7.53
CA CYS A 238 -2.59 -3.35 -7.38
C CYS A 238 -4.03 -3.82 -7.20
N PRO A 239 -4.67 -3.58 -6.03
CA PRO A 239 -6.05 -4.02 -5.79
C PRO A 239 -7.09 -3.27 -6.63
N LYS A 240 -6.69 -2.17 -7.28
CA LYS A 240 -7.53 -1.40 -8.22
C LYS A 240 -7.25 -1.75 -9.69
N GLY A 241 -6.36 -2.74 -9.97
CA GLY A 241 -6.01 -3.12 -11.35
C GLY A 241 -5.25 -2.05 -12.14
N LEU A 242 -4.63 -1.06 -11.47
CA LEU A 242 -3.90 0.02 -12.14
C LEU A 242 -2.52 -0.45 -12.62
N ASN A 243 -1.94 0.32 -13.56
CA ASN A 243 -0.62 0.03 -14.11
C ASN A 243 0.41 1.13 -13.80
N PRO A 244 1.02 1.13 -12.60
CA PRO A 244 2.05 2.10 -12.26
C PRO A 244 3.28 2.04 -13.17
N ALA A 245 3.64 0.86 -13.67
CA ALA A 245 4.79 0.71 -14.56
C ALA A 245 4.59 1.44 -15.90
N LYS A 246 3.36 1.44 -16.44
CA LYS A 246 3.01 2.22 -17.65
C LYS A 246 3.16 3.71 -17.36
N ALA A 247 2.63 4.21 -16.25
CA ALA A 247 2.76 5.62 -15.86
C ALA A 247 4.24 6.06 -15.77
N ILE A 248 5.10 5.24 -15.14
CA ILE A 248 6.53 5.51 -15.06
C ILE A 248 7.19 5.51 -16.44
N ALA A 249 6.79 4.61 -17.34
CA ALA A 249 7.30 4.57 -18.71
C ALA A 249 6.93 5.84 -19.49
N GLU A 250 5.71 6.34 -19.34
CA GLU A 250 5.29 7.61 -19.96
C GLU A 250 6.09 8.81 -19.43
N ILE A 251 6.35 8.89 -18.12
CA ILE A 251 7.25 9.93 -17.57
C ILE A 251 8.63 9.84 -18.26
N LYS A 252 9.21 8.64 -18.37
CA LYS A 252 10.52 8.43 -19.00
C LYS A 252 10.51 8.84 -20.49
N LYS A 253 9.43 8.57 -21.22
CA LYS A 253 9.28 9.04 -22.61
C LYS A 253 9.29 10.57 -22.70
N LEU A 254 8.55 11.24 -21.81
CA LEU A 254 8.53 12.71 -21.75
C LEU A 254 9.92 13.29 -21.41
N MET A 255 10.68 12.63 -20.52
CA MET A 255 12.06 13.01 -20.22
C MET A 255 12.97 12.97 -21.46
N VAL A 256 12.79 11.97 -22.33
CA VAL A 256 13.56 11.86 -23.58
C VAL A 256 13.09 12.89 -24.61
N ALA A 257 11.77 13.07 -24.75
CA ALA A 257 11.20 13.96 -25.76
C ALA A 257 11.52 15.46 -25.55
N ARG A 258 11.83 15.88 -24.31
CA ARG A 258 12.18 17.28 -23.99
C ARG A 258 13.66 17.63 -24.14
N ARG A 259 14.52 16.61 -24.41
CA ARG A 259 15.97 16.80 -24.70
C ARG A 259 16.21 17.09 -26.16
#